data_2335dd2b65363061732ab5b8f439fb6a
#
_entry.id   2335dd2b65363061732ab5b8f439fb6a
#
_cell.length_a   1.000
_cell.length_b   1.000
_cell.length_c   1.000
_cell.angle_alpha   90.00
_cell.angle_beta   90.00
_cell.angle_gamma   90.00
#
_symmetry.space_group_name_H-M   'P 1'
#
loop_
_entity.id
_entity.type
_entity.pdbx_description
1 polymer ?
#
loop_
_entity_poly.entity_id
_entity_poly.type
_entity_poly.pdbx_seq_one_letter_code
_entity_poly.pdbx_strand_id
1 'polypeptide(L)'
;LGALGYDSSIEGYTGANWTVNVIKQAVGIGLDDGNDNFVGSQAVTREEAALYAFNMLNATMVEYDQQNTIVVGDITINTTSSRKDVSNTTDTDGNIGSRDRKMQFAERYFGDLSEHDGDSDAFERPSTTWKLKSKTIGTYADEADATYTSEVKVGEIYSDLGLSDGISKQDVTLYEDGFKTTYSAGDVVRGSRQKVGGDGALLDVYYDEDADTLTLVQVNTYVGKIAAARKATSTRDAYVTLDVSDSFTGPGGTYDTDDFSKDDIVYYTYSYKTGEKCVESMGLAEKVTGTMSTYTTEGSVTVAGTKYNANVKSANNIYNLATTVDRSKDVTVYLDSYGYALYVDADTSVEYAVVLNYTANAGDFNNTAKAELLFTDGTRKT
;
A
#
# COMPACT_ATOMS: atom_id res chain seq x y z
N LEU A 1 6.18 8.11 -27.74
CA LEU A 1 6.91 7.37 -28.80
C LEU A 1 7.86 8.28 -29.59
N GLY A 2 7.43 9.47 -30.02
CA GLY A 2 8.31 10.39 -30.76
C GLY A 2 9.58 10.77 -29.99
N ALA A 3 9.50 10.96 -28.66
CA ALA A 3 10.67 11.25 -27.83
C ALA A 3 11.64 10.05 -27.71
N LEU A 4 11.14 8.82 -27.92
CA LEU A 4 11.95 7.60 -27.99
C LEU A 4 12.59 7.38 -29.37
N GLY A 5 12.33 8.28 -30.35
CA GLY A 5 12.91 8.20 -31.69
C GLY A 5 12.01 7.58 -32.74
N TYR A 6 10.79 7.15 -32.41
CA TYR A 6 9.88 6.56 -33.42
C TYR A 6 9.40 7.61 -34.40
N ASP A 7 9.64 7.33 -35.71
CA ASP A 7 9.19 8.19 -36.82
C ASP A 7 7.73 7.92 -37.13
N SER A 8 6.91 8.95 -36.99
CA SER A 8 5.45 8.84 -37.17
C SER A 8 5.03 8.46 -38.60
N SER A 9 5.83 8.80 -39.60
CA SER A 9 5.53 8.49 -41.02
C SER A 9 5.87 7.05 -41.34
N ILE A 10 6.94 6.51 -40.79
CA ILE A 10 7.40 5.12 -41.00
C ILE A 10 6.52 4.15 -40.21
N GLU A 11 6.21 4.47 -38.97
CA GLU A 11 5.43 3.61 -38.08
C GLU A 11 3.91 3.73 -38.27
N GLY A 12 3.46 4.60 -39.18
CA GLY A 12 2.03 4.76 -39.46
C GLY A 12 1.25 5.44 -38.30
N TYR A 13 1.90 6.36 -37.57
CA TYR A 13 1.25 7.14 -36.51
C TYR A 13 0.49 8.33 -37.07
N THR A 14 0.22 8.32 -38.38
CA THR A 14 -0.59 9.29 -39.11
C THR A 14 -1.67 8.57 -39.93
N GLY A 15 -2.73 9.28 -40.33
CA GLY A 15 -3.83 8.70 -41.11
C GLY A 15 -4.85 7.93 -40.27
N ALA A 16 -5.69 7.10 -40.90
CA ALA A 16 -6.87 6.50 -40.29
C ALA A 16 -6.58 5.50 -39.16
N ASN A 17 -5.43 4.85 -39.18
CA ASN A 17 -5.08 3.78 -38.21
C ASN A 17 -4.09 4.26 -37.13
N TRP A 18 -3.80 5.54 -37.04
CA TRP A 18 -2.75 6.06 -36.16
C TRP A 18 -2.92 5.64 -34.72
N THR A 19 -4.13 5.68 -34.19
CA THR A 19 -4.42 5.32 -32.79
C THR A 19 -4.05 3.87 -32.48
N VAL A 20 -4.45 2.94 -33.38
CA VAL A 20 -4.16 1.51 -33.19
C VAL A 20 -2.66 1.25 -33.24
N ASN A 21 -1.95 1.89 -34.18
CA ASN A 21 -0.52 1.71 -34.33
C ASN A 21 0.26 2.30 -33.13
N VAL A 22 -0.15 3.46 -32.64
CA VAL A 22 0.46 4.07 -31.46
C VAL A 22 0.25 3.20 -30.22
N ILE A 23 -0.98 2.75 -29.97
CA ILE A 23 -1.30 1.91 -28.81
C ILE A 23 -0.53 0.59 -28.90
N LYS A 24 -0.58 -0.09 -30.04
CA LYS A 24 0.15 -1.35 -30.24
C LYS A 24 1.65 -1.21 -29.95
N GLN A 25 2.26 -0.11 -30.39
CA GLN A 25 3.69 0.11 -30.15
C GLN A 25 3.95 0.45 -28.69
N ALA A 26 3.12 1.29 -28.06
CA ALA A 26 3.26 1.67 -26.67
C ALA A 26 3.18 0.45 -25.73
N VAL A 27 2.14 -0.37 -25.91
CA VAL A 27 1.97 -1.65 -25.18
C VAL A 27 3.13 -2.63 -25.49
N GLY A 28 3.54 -2.71 -26.76
CA GLY A 28 4.60 -3.63 -27.17
C GLY A 28 6.01 -3.29 -26.65
N ILE A 29 6.20 -2.11 -26.05
CA ILE A 29 7.45 -1.70 -25.40
C ILE A 29 7.27 -1.44 -23.90
N GLY A 30 6.16 -1.92 -23.30
CA GLY A 30 5.92 -1.87 -21.88
C GLY A 30 5.61 -0.47 -21.32
N LEU A 31 5.11 0.48 -22.13
CA LEU A 31 4.75 1.80 -21.57
C LEU A 31 3.55 1.75 -20.64
N ASP A 32 2.73 0.73 -20.73
CA ASP A 32 1.56 0.49 -19.88
C ASP A 32 1.78 -0.56 -18.78
N ASP A 33 2.99 -1.09 -18.65
CA ASP A 33 3.33 -2.07 -17.62
C ASP A 33 2.91 -1.53 -16.22
N GLY A 34 2.28 -2.39 -15.43
CA GLY A 34 1.67 -2.03 -14.15
C GLY A 34 0.25 -1.44 -14.25
N ASN A 35 -0.36 -1.36 -15.44
CA ASN A 35 -1.75 -0.97 -15.63
C ASN A 35 -2.58 -2.07 -16.32
N ASP A 36 -3.04 -3.06 -15.57
CA ASP A 36 -3.88 -4.16 -16.06
C ASP A 36 -5.23 -3.70 -16.64
N ASN A 37 -5.63 -2.46 -16.33
CA ASN A 37 -6.90 -1.88 -16.75
C ASN A 37 -6.75 -0.86 -17.88
N PHE A 38 -5.64 -0.89 -18.61
CA PHE A 38 -5.38 0.06 -19.71
C PHE A 38 -6.49 0.05 -20.78
N VAL A 39 -7.10 1.20 -21.00
CA VAL A 39 -8.10 1.42 -22.05
C VAL A 39 -7.72 2.63 -22.89
N GLY A 40 -7.15 2.43 -24.05
CA GLY A 40 -6.60 3.48 -24.93
C GLY A 40 -7.60 4.54 -25.43
N SER A 41 -8.89 4.38 -25.16
CA SER A 41 -9.93 5.36 -25.51
C SER A 41 -10.40 6.21 -24.34
N GLN A 42 -9.90 5.98 -23.12
CA GLN A 42 -10.24 6.76 -21.92
C GLN A 42 -9.26 7.90 -21.70
N ALA A 43 -9.70 8.89 -20.95
CA ALA A 43 -8.83 9.98 -20.50
C ALA A 43 -7.85 9.44 -19.46
N VAL A 44 -6.56 9.76 -19.63
CA VAL A 44 -5.48 9.36 -18.73
C VAL A 44 -5.64 10.06 -17.38
N THR A 45 -5.57 9.31 -16.28
CA THR A 45 -5.49 9.83 -14.92
C THR A 45 -4.09 10.40 -14.63
N ARG A 46 -3.92 11.08 -13.49
CA ARG A 46 -2.60 11.57 -13.07
C ARG A 46 -1.67 10.42 -12.72
N GLU A 47 -2.19 9.36 -12.12
CA GLU A 47 -1.44 8.15 -11.75
C GLU A 47 -0.97 7.40 -12.99
N GLU A 48 -1.85 7.14 -13.95
CA GLU A 48 -1.49 6.53 -15.23
C GLU A 48 -0.45 7.37 -15.99
N ALA A 49 -0.60 8.71 -16.00
CA ALA A 49 0.40 9.57 -16.65
C ALA A 49 1.77 9.49 -15.97
N ALA A 50 1.82 9.35 -14.64
CA ALA A 50 3.06 9.17 -13.89
C ALA A 50 3.69 7.80 -14.19
N LEU A 51 2.87 6.73 -14.21
CA LEU A 51 3.30 5.38 -14.54
C LEU A 51 3.90 5.30 -15.94
N TYR A 52 3.20 5.84 -16.95
CA TYR A 52 3.70 5.83 -18.34
C TYR A 52 4.97 6.68 -18.52
N ALA A 53 5.09 7.77 -17.77
CA ALA A 53 6.31 8.57 -17.77
C ALA A 53 7.47 7.83 -17.10
N PHE A 54 7.21 7.08 -16.03
CA PHE A 54 8.20 6.22 -15.37
C PHE A 54 8.65 5.09 -16.30
N ASN A 55 7.73 4.34 -16.89
CA ASN A 55 8.06 3.27 -17.85
C ASN A 55 8.84 3.79 -19.06
N MET A 56 8.56 5.04 -19.47
CA MET A 56 9.33 5.69 -20.53
C MET A 56 10.81 5.91 -20.18
N LEU A 57 11.16 6.09 -18.90
CA LEU A 57 12.57 6.23 -18.49
C LEU A 57 13.39 4.99 -18.85
N ASN A 58 12.80 3.82 -18.70
CA ASN A 58 13.42 2.50 -18.94
C ASN A 58 13.33 2.07 -20.41
N ALA A 59 12.49 2.74 -21.20
CA ALA A 59 12.27 2.35 -22.59
C ALA A 59 13.50 2.59 -23.49
N THR A 60 13.85 1.58 -24.28
CA THR A 60 14.93 1.66 -25.26
C THR A 60 14.59 2.66 -26.37
N MET A 61 15.50 3.54 -26.68
CA MET A 61 15.41 4.48 -27.79
C MET A 61 15.69 3.79 -29.13
N VAL A 62 15.05 4.30 -30.18
CA VAL A 62 15.23 3.77 -31.53
C VAL A 62 15.71 4.84 -32.50
N GLU A 63 16.37 4.41 -33.53
CA GLU A 63 16.76 5.22 -34.67
C GLU A 63 16.49 4.46 -35.97
N TYR A 64 16.56 5.16 -37.10
CA TYR A 64 16.35 4.59 -38.43
C TYR A 64 17.58 4.78 -39.27
N ASP A 65 17.93 3.74 -40.05
CA ASP A 65 18.96 3.87 -41.08
C ASP A 65 18.53 4.90 -42.12
N GLN A 66 19.49 5.66 -42.62
CA GLN A 66 19.18 6.65 -43.66
C GLN A 66 18.63 5.96 -44.89
N GLN A 67 17.55 6.50 -45.42
CA GLN A 67 17.07 6.09 -46.73
C GLN A 67 18.12 6.44 -47.80
N ASN A 68 18.72 5.43 -48.39
CA ASN A 68 19.60 5.63 -49.51
C ASN A 68 18.78 5.50 -50.82
N THR A 69 18.77 6.55 -51.60
CA THR A 69 18.22 6.52 -52.94
C THR A 69 19.36 6.16 -53.91
N ILE A 70 19.26 4.99 -54.50
CA ILE A 70 20.22 4.55 -55.52
C ILE A 70 19.56 4.78 -56.88
N VAL A 71 20.16 5.62 -57.70
CA VAL A 71 19.71 5.88 -59.08
C VAL A 71 20.63 5.16 -60.02
N VAL A 72 20.06 4.19 -60.76
CA VAL A 72 20.77 3.44 -61.81
C VAL A 72 20.04 3.65 -63.15
N GLY A 73 20.53 4.58 -63.96
CA GLY A 73 19.82 5.01 -65.19
C GLY A 73 18.49 5.69 -64.80
N ASP A 74 17.40 5.22 -65.42
CA ASP A 74 16.05 5.73 -65.11
C ASP A 74 15.36 5.02 -63.94
N ILE A 75 16.06 4.13 -63.26
CA ILE A 75 15.50 3.39 -62.11
C ILE A 75 15.97 4.04 -60.80
N THR A 76 15.00 4.47 -60.01
CA THR A 76 15.22 4.94 -58.64
C THR A 76 14.85 3.84 -57.67
N ILE A 77 15.83 3.33 -56.91
CA ILE A 77 15.63 2.35 -55.83
C ILE A 77 15.75 3.09 -54.51
N ASN A 78 14.65 3.20 -53.81
CA ASN A 78 14.65 3.68 -52.41
C ASN A 78 14.79 2.49 -51.50
N THR A 79 15.84 2.48 -50.65
CA THR A 79 15.93 1.49 -49.57
C THR A 79 14.93 1.87 -48.47
N THR A 80 14.17 0.88 -48.01
CA THR A 80 13.31 1.07 -46.84
C THR A 80 14.19 1.34 -45.62
N SER A 81 13.86 2.40 -44.90
CA SER A 81 14.47 2.68 -43.60
C SER A 81 14.10 1.56 -42.63
N SER A 82 15.07 0.92 -42.00
CA SER A 82 14.83 -0.09 -40.96
C SER A 82 15.07 0.52 -39.59
N ARG A 83 14.17 0.20 -38.68
CA ARG A 83 14.28 0.59 -37.27
C ARG A 83 15.33 -0.27 -36.57
N LYS A 84 16.15 0.32 -35.73
CA LYS A 84 17.09 -0.35 -34.87
C LYS A 84 17.16 0.39 -33.50
N ASP A 85 17.62 -0.33 -32.48
CA ASP A 85 17.89 0.27 -31.17
C ASP A 85 19.08 1.23 -31.26
N VAL A 86 19.02 2.34 -30.54
CA VAL A 86 20.15 3.25 -30.37
C VAL A 86 21.19 2.56 -29.51
N SER A 87 22.43 2.52 -30.01
CA SER A 87 23.55 1.93 -29.26
C SER A 87 24.04 2.85 -28.17
N ASN A 88 24.25 2.30 -26.96
CA ASN A 88 24.95 2.97 -25.88
C ASN A 88 26.32 2.33 -25.64
N THR A 89 27.40 3.09 -25.89
CA THR A 89 28.78 2.68 -25.64
C THR A 89 29.47 3.60 -24.63
N THR A 90 28.69 4.41 -23.93
CA THR A 90 29.17 5.35 -22.93
C THR A 90 29.16 4.71 -21.55
N ASP A 91 29.65 5.44 -20.56
CA ASP A 91 29.62 5.05 -19.13
C ASP A 91 28.24 5.16 -18.50
N THR A 92 27.25 5.69 -19.23
CA THR A 92 25.85 5.66 -18.77
C THR A 92 25.15 4.33 -19.06
N ASP A 93 25.74 3.44 -19.91
CA ASP A 93 25.22 2.11 -20.16
C ASP A 93 25.13 1.29 -18.86
N GLY A 94 23.90 0.92 -18.46
CA GLY A 94 23.58 0.26 -17.20
C GLY A 94 23.41 1.23 -16.02
N ASN A 95 23.21 2.52 -16.26
CA ASN A 95 22.67 3.41 -15.26
C ASN A 95 21.18 3.12 -15.00
N ILE A 96 20.50 2.66 -16.04
CA ILE A 96 19.09 2.21 -16.01
C ILE A 96 19.04 0.80 -16.59
N GLY A 97 18.47 -0.14 -15.85
CA GLY A 97 18.44 -1.54 -16.23
C GLY A 97 19.83 -2.20 -16.28
N SER A 98 19.97 -3.18 -17.13
CA SER A 98 21.21 -3.93 -17.31
C SER A 98 22.10 -3.29 -18.38
N ARG A 99 23.43 -3.54 -18.30
CA ARG A 99 24.37 -3.20 -19.36
C ARG A 99 24.15 -4.06 -20.61
N ASP A 100 23.30 -3.56 -21.51
CA ASP A 100 22.90 -4.26 -22.74
C ASP A 100 23.38 -3.58 -24.02
N ARG A 101 24.13 -2.47 -23.89
CA ARG A 101 24.60 -1.60 -24.97
C ARG A 101 23.48 -0.93 -25.76
N LYS A 102 22.29 -0.82 -25.19
CA LYS A 102 21.20 -0.06 -25.75
C LYS A 102 21.02 1.23 -24.96
N MET A 103 20.50 2.25 -25.61
CA MET A 103 20.29 3.55 -25.01
C MET A 103 18.87 3.63 -24.47
N GLN A 104 18.68 3.61 -23.17
CA GLN A 104 17.41 3.93 -22.53
C GLN A 104 17.16 5.44 -22.56
N PHE A 105 15.88 5.84 -22.51
CA PHE A 105 15.51 7.25 -22.54
C PHE A 105 16.16 8.04 -21.40
N ALA A 106 16.16 7.50 -20.20
CA ALA A 106 16.77 8.16 -19.04
C ALA A 106 18.29 8.30 -19.19
N GLU A 107 18.99 7.31 -19.70
CA GLU A 107 20.44 7.38 -19.94
C GLU A 107 20.79 8.48 -20.92
N ARG A 108 19.93 8.71 -21.92
CA ARG A 108 20.13 9.75 -22.94
C ARG A 108 19.92 11.16 -22.39
N TYR A 109 18.83 11.36 -21.64
CA TYR A 109 18.37 12.69 -21.25
C TYR A 109 18.64 13.05 -19.78
N PHE A 110 18.85 12.04 -18.96
CA PHE A 110 19.10 12.15 -17.54
C PHE A 110 20.32 11.33 -17.11
N GLY A 111 21.47 11.52 -17.76
CA GLY A 111 22.67 10.69 -17.56
C GLY A 111 23.25 10.69 -16.12
N ASP A 112 22.77 11.58 -15.25
CA ASP A 112 23.07 11.56 -13.81
C ASP A 112 22.06 10.74 -12.99
N LEU A 113 21.00 10.22 -13.63
CA LEU A 113 20.00 9.33 -13.01
C LEU A 113 20.49 7.90 -13.11
N SER A 114 20.36 7.15 -12.04
CA SER A 114 20.69 5.73 -12.01
C SER A 114 19.75 4.98 -11.08
N GLU A 115 19.54 3.74 -11.39
CA GLU A 115 18.85 2.78 -10.51
C GLU A 115 19.83 1.69 -10.08
N HIS A 116 19.52 1.05 -8.97
CA HIS A 116 20.28 -0.06 -8.42
C HIS A 116 19.32 -1.06 -7.82
N ASP A 117 19.25 -2.24 -8.43
CA ASP A 117 18.42 -3.36 -7.98
C ASP A 117 19.11 -4.12 -6.85
N GLY A 118 18.34 -4.93 -6.12
CA GLY A 118 18.83 -5.79 -5.07
C GLY A 118 19.03 -5.11 -3.72
N ASP A 119 18.51 -3.90 -3.55
CA ASP A 119 18.33 -3.27 -2.25
C ASP A 119 17.06 -3.82 -1.56
N SER A 120 16.77 -3.36 -0.37
CA SER A 120 15.50 -3.60 0.28
C SER A 120 14.97 -2.34 0.95
N ASP A 121 13.65 -2.17 0.94
CA ASP A 121 13.00 -1.02 1.56
C ASP A 121 12.96 -1.11 3.10
N ALA A 122 12.20 -0.23 3.73
CA ALA A 122 12.04 -0.20 5.17
C ALA A 122 11.41 -1.49 5.75
N PHE A 123 10.65 -2.24 4.94
CA PHE A 123 9.98 -3.48 5.34
C PHE A 123 10.74 -4.75 4.93
N GLU A 124 11.93 -4.63 4.32
CA GLU A 124 12.70 -5.73 3.73
C GLU A 124 12.07 -6.32 2.47
N ARG A 125 11.23 -5.55 1.75
CA ARG A 125 10.77 -5.94 0.42
C ARG A 125 11.93 -5.76 -0.58
N PRO A 126 12.16 -6.71 -1.49
CA PRO A 126 13.04 -6.48 -2.64
C PRO A 126 12.71 -5.15 -3.29
N SER A 127 13.72 -4.38 -3.60
CA SER A 127 13.53 -2.97 -3.95
C SER A 127 14.62 -2.44 -4.86
N THR A 128 14.25 -1.46 -5.69
CA THR A 128 15.14 -0.69 -6.53
C THR A 128 15.40 0.69 -5.91
N THR A 129 16.67 1.06 -5.75
CA THR A 129 17.09 2.38 -5.26
C THR A 129 17.42 3.32 -6.41
N TRP A 130 16.72 4.44 -6.48
CA TRP A 130 16.95 5.50 -7.46
C TRP A 130 17.86 6.59 -6.92
N LYS A 131 18.84 7.01 -7.73
CA LYS A 131 19.80 8.05 -7.39
C LYS A 131 19.87 9.11 -8.49
N LEU A 132 19.97 10.38 -8.09
CA LEU A 132 20.29 11.50 -8.98
C LEU A 132 21.59 12.16 -8.50
N LYS A 133 22.61 12.22 -9.37
CA LYS A 133 23.95 12.74 -9.02
C LYS A 133 24.50 12.07 -7.75
N SER A 134 24.40 10.75 -7.68
CA SER A 134 24.82 9.93 -6.53
C SER A 134 24.06 10.17 -5.22
N LYS A 135 23.03 11.03 -5.22
CA LYS A 135 22.15 11.23 -4.07
C LYS A 135 20.91 10.35 -4.23
N THR A 136 20.60 9.54 -3.23
CA THR A 136 19.37 8.74 -3.21
C THR A 136 18.15 9.64 -3.28
N ILE A 137 17.25 9.36 -4.25
CA ILE A 137 15.92 9.94 -4.40
C ILE A 137 14.95 9.17 -3.53
N GLY A 138 15.01 7.82 -3.61
CA GLY A 138 14.16 6.91 -2.87
C GLY A 138 14.51 5.46 -3.18
N THR A 139 14.02 4.57 -2.32
CA THR A 139 14.04 3.11 -2.51
C THR A 139 12.60 2.66 -2.59
N TYR A 140 12.25 1.98 -3.65
CA TYR A 140 10.87 1.59 -3.97
C TYR A 140 10.81 0.07 -4.10
N ALA A 141 9.82 -0.53 -3.44
CA ALA A 141 9.62 -1.98 -3.53
C ALA A 141 9.30 -2.40 -4.97
N ASP A 142 9.89 -3.51 -5.36
CA ASP A 142 9.59 -4.15 -6.62
C ASP A 142 8.16 -4.74 -6.59
N GLU A 143 7.60 -5.05 -7.74
CA GLU A 143 6.28 -5.66 -7.82
C GLU A 143 6.31 -7.06 -7.19
N ALA A 144 5.34 -7.35 -6.31
CA ALA A 144 5.22 -8.66 -5.69
C ALA A 144 4.55 -9.66 -6.64
N ASP A 145 5.01 -10.91 -6.64
CA ASP A 145 4.41 -11.99 -7.44
C ASP A 145 3.00 -12.35 -6.96
N ALA A 146 2.70 -12.11 -5.69
CA ALA A 146 1.36 -12.20 -5.13
C ALA A 146 1.22 -11.29 -3.91
N THR A 147 0.00 -10.78 -3.69
CA THR A 147 -0.31 -9.87 -2.59
C THR A 147 -1.62 -10.27 -1.91
N TYR A 148 -1.62 -10.27 -0.57
CA TYR A 148 -2.80 -10.59 0.24
C TYR A 148 -3.01 -9.53 1.32
N THR A 149 -4.27 -9.25 1.64
CA THR A 149 -4.67 -8.31 2.71
C THR A 149 -5.44 -8.98 3.84
N SER A 150 -5.46 -10.32 3.81
CA SER A 150 -6.06 -11.19 4.84
C SER A 150 -5.18 -12.41 5.08
N GLU A 151 -5.49 -13.15 6.14
CA GLU A 151 -4.82 -14.43 6.40
C GLU A 151 -5.01 -15.41 5.24
N VAL A 152 -3.92 -15.96 4.71
CA VAL A 152 -3.89 -16.87 3.56
C VAL A 152 -3.21 -18.19 3.94
N LYS A 153 -3.65 -19.30 3.32
CA LYS A 153 -2.96 -20.58 3.49
C LYS A 153 -1.73 -20.64 2.57
N VAL A 154 -0.65 -21.16 3.08
CA VAL A 154 0.59 -21.36 2.34
C VAL A 154 0.37 -22.23 1.08
N GLY A 155 -0.58 -23.19 1.12
CA GLY A 155 -0.94 -23.97 -0.06
C GLY A 155 -1.73 -23.18 -1.13
N GLU A 156 -2.32 -22.04 -0.79
CA GLU A 156 -2.94 -21.10 -1.73
C GLU A 156 -1.82 -20.30 -2.41
N ILE A 157 -0.84 -19.79 -1.66
CA ILE A 157 0.36 -19.13 -2.22
C ILE A 157 1.06 -20.04 -3.24
N TYR A 158 1.27 -21.33 -2.91
CA TYR A 158 1.81 -22.32 -3.84
C TYR A 158 1.06 -22.37 -5.17
N SER A 159 -0.27 -22.30 -5.09
CA SER A 159 -1.13 -22.41 -6.28
C SER A 159 -1.17 -21.12 -7.09
N ASP A 160 -1.17 -19.97 -6.41
CA ASP A 160 -1.26 -18.65 -7.03
C ASP A 160 0.04 -18.30 -7.76
N LEU A 161 1.21 -18.73 -7.23
CA LEU A 161 2.50 -18.63 -7.90
C LEU A 161 2.69 -19.66 -9.03
N GLY A 162 1.77 -20.62 -9.20
CA GLY A 162 1.86 -21.66 -10.23
C GLY A 162 3.04 -22.62 -10.05
N LEU A 163 3.54 -22.80 -8.84
CA LEU A 163 4.71 -23.63 -8.56
C LEU A 163 4.45 -25.09 -8.97
N SER A 164 5.45 -25.72 -9.60
CA SER A 164 5.42 -27.15 -9.93
C SER A 164 5.94 -28.01 -8.79
N ASP A 165 6.96 -27.53 -8.08
CA ASP A 165 7.65 -28.18 -6.98
C ASP A 165 7.43 -27.39 -5.68
N GLY A 166 7.63 -28.04 -4.53
CA GLY A 166 7.49 -27.39 -3.24
C GLY A 166 8.78 -26.67 -2.84
N ILE A 167 8.65 -25.51 -2.20
CA ILE A 167 9.77 -24.79 -1.60
C ILE A 167 9.92 -25.23 -0.14
N SER A 168 11.14 -25.62 0.22
CA SER A 168 11.44 -26.03 1.60
C SER A 168 11.42 -24.84 2.55
N LYS A 169 10.94 -25.07 3.78
CA LYS A 169 10.90 -24.02 4.83
C LYS A 169 12.25 -23.34 5.12
N GLN A 170 13.38 -23.95 4.76
CA GLN A 170 14.70 -23.35 4.90
C GLN A 170 14.94 -22.24 3.87
N ASP A 171 14.25 -22.33 2.73
CA ASP A 171 14.36 -21.42 1.61
C ASP A 171 13.22 -20.39 1.61
N VAL A 172 12.40 -20.39 2.68
CA VAL A 172 11.34 -19.40 2.92
C VAL A 172 11.76 -18.44 4.03
N THR A 173 11.81 -17.17 3.70
CA THR A 173 12.06 -16.09 4.67
C THR A 173 10.77 -15.31 4.90
N LEU A 174 10.44 -15.04 6.16
CA LEU A 174 9.31 -14.20 6.55
C LEU A 174 9.80 -12.97 7.33
N TYR A 175 9.46 -11.79 6.83
CA TYR A 175 9.65 -10.53 7.52
C TYR A 175 8.30 -10.01 8.03
N GLU A 176 8.30 -9.41 9.20
CA GLU A 176 7.16 -8.69 9.77
C GLU A 176 7.62 -7.29 10.19
N ASP A 177 7.02 -6.26 9.61
CA ASP A 177 7.36 -4.86 9.86
C ASP A 177 8.87 -4.56 9.75
N GLY A 178 9.52 -5.11 8.73
CA GLY A 178 10.95 -4.93 8.47
C GLY A 178 11.87 -5.75 9.38
N PHE A 179 11.34 -6.71 10.14
CA PHE A 179 12.12 -7.57 11.01
C PHE A 179 11.97 -9.04 10.61
N LYS A 180 13.10 -9.74 10.43
CA LYS A 180 13.06 -11.17 10.13
C LYS A 180 12.48 -11.94 11.31
N THR A 181 11.37 -12.64 11.10
CA THR A 181 10.69 -13.36 12.16
C THR A 181 11.42 -14.69 12.47
N THR A 182 11.21 -15.18 13.69
CA THR A 182 11.61 -16.56 14.06
C THR A 182 10.51 -17.58 13.73
N TYR A 183 9.32 -17.11 13.36
CA TYR A 183 8.20 -17.93 12.93
C TYR A 183 8.48 -18.48 11.54
N SER A 184 8.24 -19.77 11.33
CA SER A 184 8.38 -20.40 10.02
C SER A 184 7.03 -20.52 9.33
N ALA A 185 6.95 -20.07 8.11
CA ALA A 185 5.79 -20.32 7.24
C ALA A 185 5.61 -21.82 6.89
N GLY A 186 6.58 -22.68 7.24
CA GLY A 186 6.61 -24.08 6.88
C GLY A 186 7.01 -24.32 5.44
N ASP A 187 6.89 -25.55 4.97
CA ASP A 187 7.12 -25.90 3.58
C ASP A 187 5.97 -25.35 2.71
N VAL A 188 6.32 -24.69 1.61
CA VAL A 188 5.36 -24.18 0.63
C VAL A 188 5.06 -25.28 -0.36
N VAL A 189 4.01 -26.03 -0.07
CA VAL A 189 3.60 -27.20 -0.84
C VAL A 189 2.10 -27.20 -1.10
N ARG A 190 1.69 -27.89 -2.14
CA ARG A 190 0.28 -28.04 -2.49
C ARG A 190 -0.54 -28.54 -1.31
N GLY A 191 -1.59 -27.80 -0.97
CA GLY A 191 -2.54 -28.17 0.08
C GLY A 191 -2.03 -27.96 1.51
N SER A 192 -0.90 -27.28 1.71
CA SER A 192 -0.48 -26.84 3.04
C SER A 192 -1.59 -26.03 3.70
N ARG A 193 -1.90 -26.35 4.96
CA ARG A 193 -2.94 -25.67 5.76
C ARG A 193 -2.36 -24.63 6.71
N GLN A 194 -1.04 -24.51 6.74
CA GLN A 194 -0.40 -23.46 7.52
C GLN A 194 -0.79 -22.11 6.97
N LYS A 195 -0.99 -21.13 7.84
CA LYS A 195 -1.47 -19.82 7.50
C LYS A 195 -0.39 -18.77 7.78
N VAL A 196 -0.37 -17.75 6.97
CA VAL A 196 0.50 -16.56 7.08
C VAL A 196 -0.33 -15.32 6.77
N GLY A 197 0.22 -14.14 7.05
CA GLY A 197 -0.51 -12.89 6.90
C GLY A 197 -1.48 -12.65 8.06
N GLY A 198 -2.45 -11.78 7.84
CA GLY A 198 -3.47 -11.44 8.84
C GLY A 198 -4.48 -10.48 8.26
N ASP A 199 -5.69 -10.48 8.80
CA ASP A 199 -6.75 -9.58 8.39
C ASP A 199 -6.30 -8.11 8.55
N GLY A 200 -6.29 -7.35 7.45
CA GLY A 200 -5.84 -5.95 7.41
C GLY A 200 -4.30 -5.75 7.44
N ALA A 201 -3.52 -6.82 7.36
CA ALA A 201 -2.08 -6.73 7.09
C ALA A 201 -1.81 -6.98 5.60
N LEU A 202 -0.91 -6.19 5.01
CA LEU A 202 -0.42 -6.45 3.66
C LEU A 202 0.62 -7.57 3.74
N LEU A 203 0.46 -8.62 2.95
CA LEU A 203 1.45 -9.67 2.76
C LEU A 203 1.89 -9.68 1.30
N ASP A 204 3.09 -9.22 1.03
CA ASP A 204 3.73 -9.28 -0.28
C ASP A 204 4.59 -10.55 -0.36
N VAL A 205 4.54 -11.21 -1.50
CA VAL A 205 5.20 -12.49 -1.77
C VAL A 205 6.13 -12.32 -2.95
N TYR A 206 7.40 -12.67 -2.78
CA TYR A 206 8.44 -12.59 -3.82
C TYR A 206 9.07 -13.96 -4.00
N TYR A 207 9.05 -14.46 -5.22
CA TYR A 207 9.64 -15.74 -5.59
C TYR A 207 10.86 -15.53 -6.50
N ASP A 208 12.02 -15.94 -6.03
CA ASP A 208 13.24 -15.99 -6.83
C ASP A 208 13.32 -17.34 -7.53
N GLU A 209 13.00 -17.40 -8.82
CA GLU A 209 12.98 -18.61 -9.62
C GLU A 209 14.39 -19.21 -9.80
N ASP A 210 15.43 -18.36 -9.89
CA ASP A 210 16.81 -18.82 -10.08
C ASP A 210 17.40 -19.44 -8.81
N ALA A 211 17.05 -18.88 -7.66
CA ALA A 211 17.51 -19.38 -6.36
C ALA A 211 16.56 -20.40 -5.71
N ASP A 212 15.34 -20.55 -6.24
CA ASP A 212 14.25 -21.35 -5.67
C ASP A 212 13.94 -20.95 -4.21
N THR A 213 13.89 -19.63 -3.95
CA THR A 213 13.64 -19.07 -2.63
C THR A 213 12.41 -18.20 -2.60
N LEU A 214 11.73 -18.15 -1.46
CA LEU A 214 10.53 -17.36 -1.24
C LEU A 214 10.74 -16.34 -0.12
N THR A 215 10.46 -15.08 -0.41
CA THR A 215 10.44 -14.01 0.58
C THR A 215 9.01 -13.57 0.80
N LEU A 216 8.55 -13.65 2.05
CA LEU A 216 7.24 -13.19 2.51
C LEU A 216 7.46 -11.93 3.35
N VAL A 217 6.78 -10.85 3.02
CA VAL A 217 6.91 -9.58 3.75
C VAL A 217 5.54 -9.13 4.21
N GLN A 218 5.32 -9.23 5.53
CA GLN A 218 4.10 -8.76 6.17
C GLN A 218 4.28 -7.34 6.70
N VAL A 219 3.44 -6.42 6.24
CA VAL A 219 3.34 -5.05 6.73
C VAL A 219 2.04 -4.89 7.49
N ASN A 220 2.14 -4.69 8.80
CA ASN A 220 0.96 -4.52 9.64
C ASN A 220 0.45 -3.08 9.62
N THR A 221 -0.87 -2.95 9.73
CA THR A 221 -1.53 -1.66 9.90
C THR A 221 -1.92 -1.47 11.36
N TYR A 222 -1.44 -0.40 11.96
CA TYR A 222 -1.70 -0.01 13.33
C TYR A 222 -2.71 1.13 13.41
N VAL A 223 -3.34 1.30 14.56
CA VAL A 223 -4.20 2.45 14.85
C VAL A 223 -3.54 3.35 15.88
N GLY A 224 -3.70 4.66 15.70
CA GLY A 224 -3.22 5.66 16.63
C GLY A 224 -4.12 6.90 16.65
N LYS A 225 -3.94 7.72 17.68
CA LYS A 225 -4.56 9.02 17.77
C LYS A 225 -3.49 10.11 17.70
N ILE A 226 -3.77 11.17 16.99
CA ILE A 226 -2.84 12.30 16.91
C ILE A 226 -2.85 13.06 18.23
N ALA A 227 -1.76 12.95 18.98
CA ALA A 227 -1.56 13.68 20.26
C ALA A 227 -1.25 15.16 20.02
N ALA A 228 -0.46 15.46 18.98
CA ALA A 228 -0.10 16.82 18.61
C ALA A 228 0.17 16.92 17.11
N ALA A 229 -0.29 18.03 16.53
CA ALA A 229 0.07 18.46 15.18
C ALA A 229 0.91 19.75 15.25
N ARG A 230 2.03 19.79 14.57
CA ARG A 230 2.99 20.90 14.59
C ARG A 230 3.19 21.44 13.18
N LYS A 231 3.01 22.72 13.02
CA LYS A 231 3.25 23.42 11.74
C LYS A 231 4.74 23.49 11.42
N ALA A 232 5.05 23.55 10.14
CA ALA A 232 6.40 23.80 9.66
C ALA A 232 6.98 25.10 10.22
N THR A 233 8.29 25.09 10.45
CA THR A 233 9.11 26.25 10.85
C THR A 233 10.19 26.47 9.81
N SER A 234 11.03 27.50 10.00
CA SER A 234 12.19 27.72 9.12
C SER A 234 13.27 26.64 9.16
N THR A 235 13.21 25.75 10.18
CA THR A 235 14.26 24.74 10.44
C THR A 235 13.72 23.31 10.50
N ARG A 236 12.40 23.13 10.45
CA ARG A 236 11.75 21.81 10.55
C ARG A 236 10.45 21.81 9.77
N ASP A 237 10.20 20.74 9.04
CA ASP A 237 8.93 20.50 8.37
C ASP A 237 7.78 20.29 9.36
N ALA A 238 6.54 20.37 8.86
CA ALA A 238 5.36 20.05 9.67
C ALA A 238 5.39 18.57 10.05
N TYR A 239 4.90 18.25 11.24
CA TYR A 239 4.83 16.87 11.70
C TYR A 239 3.71 16.65 12.70
N VAL A 240 3.29 15.41 12.82
CA VAL A 240 2.37 14.94 13.85
C VAL A 240 3.05 13.97 14.80
N THR A 241 2.52 13.84 16.00
CA THR A 241 2.99 12.88 17.03
C THR A 241 1.81 11.99 17.44
N LEU A 242 2.04 10.68 17.45
CA LEU A 242 1.04 9.69 17.86
C LEU A 242 0.93 9.59 19.37
N ASP A 243 -0.29 9.37 19.86
CA ASP A 243 -0.57 9.00 21.24
C ASP A 243 -0.15 7.53 21.47
N VAL A 244 0.58 7.31 22.56
CA VAL A 244 1.07 5.99 22.99
C VAL A 244 0.32 5.47 24.23
N SER A 245 -0.88 5.95 24.48
CA SER A 245 -1.69 5.49 25.62
C SER A 245 -2.12 4.02 25.44
N ASP A 246 -2.53 3.38 26.55
CA ASP A 246 -2.97 1.98 26.58
C ASP A 246 -4.16 1.67 25.67
N SER A 247 -4.84 2.69 25.14
CA SER A 247 -5.94 2.52 24.20
C SER A 247 -5.47 2.18 22.78
N PHE A 248 -4.20 2.44 22.46
CA PHE A 248 -3.63 2.23 21.13
C PHE A 248 -2.37 1.35 21.24
N THR A 249 -2.46 0.15 20.71
CA THR A 249 -1.43 -0.91 20.86
C THR A 249 -0.25 -0.79 19.91
N GLY A 250 -0.29 0.15 18.97
CA GLY A 250 0.78 0.36 17.99
C GLY A 250 1.99 1.07 18.58
N PRO A 251 3.15 0.95 17.93
CA PRO A 251 4.33 1.72 18.30
C PRO A 251 4.08 3.22 18.08
N GLY A 252 4.45 4.04 19.05
CA GLY A 252 4.34 5.50 18.91
C GLY A 252 5.39 6.05 17.97
N GLY A 253 5.24 7.30 17.57
CA GLY A 253 6.22 7.95 16.70
C GLY A 253 5.80 9.34 16.24
N THR A 254 6.63 9.90 15.38
CA THR A 254 6.32 11.13 14.63
C THR A 254 6.28 10.81 13.15
N TYR A 255 5.49 11.58 12.41
CA TYR A 255 5.40 11.48 10.95
C TYR A 255 5.35 12.89 10.35
N ASP A 256 6.20 13.14 9.36
CA ASP A 256 6.32 14.46 8.74
C ASP A 256 5.17 14.66 7.74
N THR A 257 4.19 15.47 8.16
CA THR A 257 3.01 15.84 7.36
C THR A 257 2.29 17.02 7.99
N ASP A 258 1.45 17.71 7.22
CA ASP A 258 0.50 18.73 7.66
C ASP A 258 -0.98 18.34 7.43
N ASP A 259 -1.23 17.09 6.99
CA ASP A 259 -2.56 16.61 6.60
C ASP A 259 -3.49 16.30 7.77
N PHE A 260 -2.95 16.10 8.99
CA PHE A 260 -3.74 15.65 10.14
C PHE A 260 -3.80 16.68 11.26
N SER A 261 -4.88 16.61 12.04
CA SER A 261 -5.13 17.47 13.19
C SER A 261 -5.03 16.68 14.50
N LYS A 262 -4.83 17.41 15.60
CA LYS A 262 -4.92 16.82 16.94
C LYS A 262 -6.27 16.13 17.12
N ASP A 263 -6.26 14.98 17.78
CA ASP A 263 -7.39 14.10 18.06
C ASP A 263 -7.93 13.29 16.87
N ASP A 264 -7.36 13.42 15.68
CA ASP A 264 -7.67 12.52 14.57
C ASP A 264 -7.25 11.09 14.92
N ILE A 265 -8.09 10.11 14.55
CA ILE A 265 -7.76 8.69 14.59
C ILE A 265 -7.23 8.30 13.20
N VAL A 266 -6.05 7.77 13.19
CA VAL A 266 -5.31 7.41 11.97
C VAL A 266 -4.93 5.94 11.97
N TYR A 267 -4.84 5.35 10.79
CA TYR A 267 -4.08 4.11 10.61
C TYR A 267 -2.68 4.45 10.11
N TYR A 268 -1.70 3.60 10.41
CA TYR A 268 -0.32 3.81 9.98
C TYR A 268 0.44 2.50 9.89
N THR A 269 1.50 2.49 9.09
CA THR A 269 2.49 1.41 9.03
C THR A 269 3.77 1.83 9.75
N TYR A 270 4.54 0.84 10.18
CA TYR A 270 5.69 1.07 11.04
C TYR A 270 6.81 0.07 10.77
N SER A 271 8.04 0.54 10.58
CA SER A 271 9.20 -0.31 10.33
C SER A 271 10.16 -0.37 11.51
N TYR A 272 10.71 -1.56 11.73
CA TYR A 272 11.76 -1.83 12.72
C TYR A 272 13.14 -2.07 12.09
N LYS A 273 13.27 -2.02 10.75
CA LYS A 273 14.49 -2.38 10.02
C LYS A 273 15.74 -1.65 10.51
N THR A 274 15.65 -0.36 10.76
CA THR A 274 16.80 0.49 11.09
C THR A 274 17.17 0.48 12.57
N GLY A 275 16.44 -0.25 13.42
CA GLY A 275 16.55 -0.16 14.89
C GLY A 275 16.00 1.16 15.46
N GLU A 276 15.69 2.12 14.62
CA GLU A 276 14.94 3.32 14.93
C GLU A 276 13.49 3.07 14.50
N LYS A 277 12.59 3.27 15.44
CA LYS A 277 11.17 3.08 15.20
C LYS A 277 10.66 4.19 14.29
N CYS A 278 10.22 3.83 13.09
CA CYS A 278 9.77 4.75 12.05
C CYS A 278 8.34 4.50 11.64
N VAL A 279 7.53 5.56 11.62
CA VAL A 279 6.23 5.56 10.95
C VAL A 279 6.51 5.78 9.46
N GLU A 280 6.12 4.79 8.62
CA GLU A 280 6.45 4.81 7.19
C GLU A 280 5.30 5.39 6.34
N SER A 281 4.06 5.17 6.77
CA SER A 281 2.88 5.74 6.12
C SER A 281 1.79 6.02 7.13
N MET A 282 0.88 6.94 6.81
CA MET A 282 -0.23 7.31 7.66
C MET A 282 -1.44 7.75 6.83
N GLY A 283 -2.64 7.34 7.25
CA GLY A 283 -3.89 7.76 6.65
C GLY A 283 -4.99 8.00 7.69
N LEU A 284 -5.98 8.83 7.35
CA LEU A 284 -7.13 9.05 8.21
C LEU A 284 -8.00 7.79 8.21
N ALA A 285 -8.33 7.28 9.40
CA ALA A 285 -9.19 6.11 9.52
C ALA A 285 -10.63 6.45 9.08
N GLU A 286 -11.21 5.59 8.24
CA GLU A 286 -12.62 5.72 7.86
C GLU A 286 -13.52 5.48 9.07
N LYS A 287 -14.60 6.26 9.20
CA LYS A 287 -15.52 6.21 10.34
C LYS A 287 -16.86 5.67 9.92
N VAL A 288 -17.33 4.63 10.63
CA VAL A 288 -18.70 4.12 10.51
C VAL A 288 -19.38 4.23 11.87
N THR A 289 -20.42 5.04 11.95
CA THR A 289 -21.18 5.25 13.20
C THR A 289 -22.56 4.64 13.09
N GLY A 290 -22.99 3.98 14.16
CA GLY A 290 -24.33 3.39 14.26
C GLY A 290 -24.45 2.43 15.43
N THR A 291 -25.65 1.87 15.57
CA THR A 291 -25.94 0.91 16.64
C THR A 291 -25.19 -0.40 16.40
N MET A 292 -24.49 -0.89 17.43
CA MET A 292 -23.81 -2.18 17.39
C MET A 292 -24.80 -3.30 17.72
N SER A 293 -25.07 -4.16 16.72
CA SER A 293 -26.05 -5.26 16.88
C SER A 293 -25.41 -6.56 17.38
N THR A 294 -24.24 -6.92 16.87
CA THR A 294 -23.54 -8.15 17.24
C THR A 294 -22.03 -7.95 17.31
N TYR A 295 -21.36 -8.85 18.00
CA TYR A 295 -19.92 -9.02 18.00
C TYR A 295 -19.55 -10.48 18.20
N THR A 296 -18.32 -10.86 17.87
CA THR A 296 -17.80 -12.20 18.13
C THR A 296 -16.57 -12.15 19.01
N THR A 297 -16.28 -13.27 19.68
CA THR A 297 -15.05 -13.47 20.45
C THR A 297 -13.80 -13.46 19.56
N GLU A 298 -13.98 -13.68 18.27
CA GLU A 298 -12.90 -13.66 17.27
C GLU A 298 -12.61 -12.25 16.74
N GLY A 299 -13.27 -11.22 17.30
CA GLY A 299 -12.95 -9.84 17.01
C GLY A 299 -13.72 -9.22 15.85
N SER A 300 -14.92 -9.70 15.48
CA SER A 300 -15.78 -8.97 14.55
C SER A 300 -16.88 -8.19 15.26
N VAL A 301 -17.30 -7.06 14.66
CA VAL A 301 -18.40 -6.22 15.12
C VAL A 301 -19.37 -5.97 13.97
N THR A 302 -20.67 -5.88 14.29
CA THR A 302 -21.69 -5.46 13.30
C THR A 302 -22.25 -4.11 13.72
N VAL A 303 -21.99 -3.10 12.93
CA VAL A 303 -22.40 -1.71 13.16
C VAL A 303 -23.16 -1.20 11.95
N ALA A 304 -24.27 -0.50 12.18
CA ALA A 304 -25.16 -0.01 11.12
C ALA A 304 -25.59 -1.10 10.11
N GLY A 305 -25.71 -2.36 10.58
CA GLY A 305 -26.10 -3.51 9.75
C GLY A 305 -24.96 -4.16 8.95
N THR A 306 -23.74 -3.62 8.97
CA THR A 306 -22.58 -4.18 8.27
C THR A 306 -21.61 -4.83 9.27
N LYS A 307 -21.13 -6.03 8.93
CA LYS A 307 -20.13 -6.76 9.71
C LYS A 307 -18.72 -6.33 9.29
N TYR A 308 -17.89 -5.96 10.28
CA TYR A 308 -16.48 -5.66 10.12
C TYR A 308 -15.65 -6.66 10.92
N ASN A 309 -14.73 -7.34 10.26
CA ASN A 309 -13.75 -8.17 10.93
C ASN A 309 -12.68 -7.27 11.55
N ALA A 310 -12.11 -7.69 12.68
CA ALA A 310 -11.03 -6.96 13.31
C ALA A 310 -9.73 -7.12 12.50
N ASN A 311 -8.99 -6.04 12.37
CA ASN A 311 -7.60 -6.07 11.91
C ASN A 311 -6.75 -6.87 12.90
N VAL A 312 -5.76 -7.60 12.41
CA VAL A 312 -4.84 -8.43 13.23
C VAL A 312 -4.10 -7.63 14.31
N LYS A 313 -3.87 -6.33 14.06
CA LYS A 313 -3.28 -5.37 15.03
C LYS A 313 -4.33 -4.43 15.63
N SER A 314 -5.59 -4.78 15.55
CA SER A 314 -6.66 -3.99 16.18
C SER A 314 -6.40 -3.79 17.66
N ALA A 315 -6.79 -2.63 18.17
CA ALA A 315 -6.77 -2.38 19.60
C ALA A 315 -7.62 -3.42 20.33
N ASN A 316 -7.13 -3.92 21.45
CA ASN A 316 -7.82 -4.94 22.28
C ASN A 316 -9.24 -4.53 22.71
N ASN A 317 -9.62 -3.27 22.49
CA ASN A 317 -10.92 -2.76 22.86
C ASN A 317 -12.08 -3.35 22.04
N ILE A 318 -11.86 -3.85 20.78
CA ILE A 318 -12.94 -4.42 19.98
C ILE A 318 -13.62 -5.58 20.72
N TYR A 319 -12.85 -6.44 21.38
CA TYR A 319 -13.38 -7.51 22.21
C TYR A 319 -13.92 -7.00 23.57
N ASN A 320 -13.17 -6.15 24.24
CA ASN A 320 -13.51 -5.69 25.61
C ASN A 320 -14.72 -4.76 25.61
N LEU A 321 -14.87 -3.89 24.63
CA LEU A 321 -16.02 -3.01 24.47
C LEU A 321 -17.32 -3.77 24.26
N ALA A 322 -17.26 -4.87 23.54
CA ALA A 322 -18.43 -5.69 23.26
C ALA A 322 -19.15 -6.18 24.53
N THR A 323 -18.44 -6.31 25.66
CA THR A 323 -19.01 -6.72 26.96
C THR A 323 -19.50 -5.54 27.81
N THR A 324 -19.07 -4.32 27.53
CA THR A 324 -19.31 -3.14 28.36
C THR A 324 -20.13 -2.04 27.67
N VAL A 325 -20.27 -2.11 26.32
CA VAL A 325 -21.00 -1.10 25.54
C VAL A 325 -22.51 -1.20 25.82
N ASP A 326 -23.11 -0.06 26.10
CA ASP A 326 -24.56 0.10 26.08
C ASP A 326 -25.05 0.00 24.63
N ARG A 327 -25.61 -1.16 24.28
CA ARG A 327 -26.10 -1.45 22.92
C ARG A 327 -27.28 -0.57 22.47
N SER A 328 -27.81 0.26 23.36
CA SER A 328 -28.82 1.26 23.01
C SER A 328 -28.22 2.54 22.45
N LYS A 329 -26.88 2.69 22.51
CA LYS A 329 -26.14 3.86 22.01
C LYS A 329 -25.39 3.51 20.73
N ASP A 330 -25.14 4.52 19.93
CA ASP A 330 -24.30 4.39 18.75
C ASP A 330 -22.83 4.25 19.15
N VAL A 331 -22.10 3.48 18.35
CA VAL A 331 -20.63 3.35 18.42
C VAL A 331 -20.05 3.82 17.09
N THR A 332 -18.79 4.23 17.13
CA THR A 332 -18.02 4.55 15.92
C THR A 332 -16.93 3.51 15.73
N VAL A 333 -16.95 2.80 14.60
CA VAL A 333 -15.87 1.90 14.18
C VAL A 333 -14.92 2.69 13.27
N TYR A 334 -13.64 2.55 13.51
CA TYR A 334 -12.57 3.10 12.67
C TYR A 334 -11.92 1.98 11.89
N LEU A 335 -11.86 2.14 10.57
CA LEU A 335 -11.39 1.13 9.63
C LEU A 335 -10.01 1.50 9.08
N ASP A 336 -9.26 0.46 8.73
CA ASP A 336 -8.05 0.61 7.91
C ASP A 336 -8.40 0.82 6.42
N SER A 337 -7.37 0.94 5.58
CA SER A 337 -7.54 1.11 4.12
C SER A 337 -8.14 -0.12 3.42
N TYR A 338 -8.19 -1.26 4.08
CA TYR A 338 -8.73 -2.52 3.56
C TYR A 338 -10.15 -2.81 4.08
N GLY A 339 -10.69 -1.95 4.96
CA GLY A 339 -12.02 -2.09 5.53
C GLY A 339 -12.12 -2.98 6.77
N TYR A 340 -11.00 -3.31 7.42
CA TYR A 340 -10.99 -4.03 8.69
C TYR A 340 -11.07 -3.08 9.88
N ALA A 341 -11.75 -3.52 10.94
CA ALA A 341 -11.93 -2.72 12.13
C ALA A 341 -10.63 -2.64 12.95
N LEU A 342 -10.11 -1.42 13.13
CA LEU A 342 -8.92 -1.13 13.94
C LEU A 342 -9.27 -0.75 15.37
N TYR A 343 -10.32 0.03 15.55
CA TYR A 343 -10.71 0.60 16.83
C TYR A 343 -12.22 0.85 16.87
N VAL A 344 -12.81 0.65 18.04
CA VAL A 344 -14.22 0.99 18.28
C VAL A 344 -14.28 2.02 19.40
N ASP A 345 -14.79 3.19 19.09
CA ASP A 345 -15.10 4.22 20.06
C ASP A 345 -16.58 4.10 20.44
N ALA A 346 -16.80 3.74 21.71
CA ALA A 346 -18.12 3.79 22.30
C ALA A 346 -18.29 5.18 22.89
N ASP A 347 -19.36 5.86 22.56
CA ASP A 347 -19.71 7.10 23.25
C ASP A 347 -19.92 6.79 24.74
N THR A 348 -18.85 6.91 25.51
CA THR A 348 -18.83 6.87 26.96
C THR A 348 -19.19 8.23 27.53
N SER A 349 -20.00 9.02 26.83
CA SER A 349 -20.51 10.26 27.40
C SER A 349 -21.17 9.93 28.75
N VAL A 350 -20.42 10.19 29.79
CA VAL A 350 -20.93 10.05 31.17
C VAL A 350 -22.03 11.11 31.29
N GLU A 351 -23.27 10.68 31.25
CA GLU A 351 -24.38 11.57 31.55
C GLU A 351 -24.29 11.95 33.03
N TYR A 352 -23.89 13.17 33.32
CA TYR A 352 -23.92 13.69 34.68
C TYR A 352 -25.35 14.07 35.01
N ALA A 353 -25.82 13.54 36.14
CA ALA A 353 -27.12 13.90 36.67
C ALA A 353 -26.99 14.27 38.16
N VAL A 354 -27.76 15.24 38.56
CA VAL A 354 -27.92 15.58 40.00
C VAL A 354 -29.10 14.78 40.54
N VAL A 355 -28.89 14.06 41.64
CA VAL A 355 -29.98 13.41 42.34
C VAL A 355 -30.81 14.49 43.06
N LEU A 356 -32.02 14.73 42.57
CA LEU A 356 -32.94 15.71 43.16
C LEU A 356 -33.68 15.14 44.35
N ASN A 357 -34.02 13.87 44.28
CA ASN A 357 -34.73 13.17 45.35
C ASN A 357 -34.43 11.67 45.29
N TYR A 358 -34.46 11.01 46.44
CA TYR A 358 -34.31 9.57 46.46
C TYR A 358 -35.19 8.95 47.57
N THR A 359 -35.75 7.78 47.29
CA THR A 359 -36.51 7.01 48.27
C THR A 359 -35.86 5.64 48.42
N ALA A 360 -35.31 5.37 49.63
CA ALA A 360 -34.91 4.01 49.98
C ALA A 360 -36.12 3.28 50.54
N ASN A 361 -36.58 2.21 49.95
CA ASN A 361 -37.55 1.33 50.57
C ASN A 361 -36.86 0.48 51.64
N ALA A 362 -37.11 0.80 52.88
CA ALA A 362 -36.73 0.00 54.03
C ALA A 362 -37.88 -0.93 54.39
N GLY A 363 -37.90 -2.13 53.83
CA GLY A 363 -38.83 -3.18 54.27
C GLY A 363 -39.39 -4.03 53.10
N ASP A 364 -39.20 -5.32 53.29
CA ASP A 364 -39.78 -6.44 52.52
C ASP A 364 -39.16 -6.73 51.12
N PHE A 365 -39.18 -7.99 50.75
CA PHE A 365 -38.55 -8.78 49.70
C PHE A 365 -38.44 -8.18 48.28
N ASN A 366 -38.86 -6.94 48.02
CA ASN A 366 -38.74 -6.22 46.74
C ASN A 366 -38.24 -4.77 46.97
N ASN A 367 -37.01 -4.63 47.46
CA ASN A 367 -36.39 -3.32 47.65
C ASN A 367 -35.98 -2.70 46.30
N THR A 368 -36.84 -1.91 45.69
CA THR A 368 -36.47 -1.02 44.57
C THR A 368 -36.27 0.39 45.13
N ALA A 369 -35.03 0.83 45.23
CA ALA A 369 -34.73 2.27 45.45
C ALA A 369 -35.12 3.02 44.15
N LYS A 370 -35.74 4.20 44.34
CA LYS A 370 -36.01 5.12 43.22
C LYS A 370 -35.28 6.43 43.44
N ALA A 371 -34.67 6.96 42.41
CA ALA A 371 -34.04 8.29 42.44
C ALA A 371 -34.60 9.15 41.30
N GLU A 372 -34.94 10.39 41.61
CA GLU A 372 -35.23 11.40 40.60
C GLU A 372 -33.93 12.11 40.22
N LEU A 373 -33.55 11.99 38.93
CA LEU A 373 -32.31 12.49 38.36
C LEU A 373 -32.61 13.68 37.44
N LEU A 374 -31.84 14.76 37.58
CA LEU A 374 -31.82 15.89 36.66
C LEU A 374 -30.51 15.82 35.86
N PHE A 375 -30.62 15.60 34.57
CA PHE A 375 -29.48 15.56 33.66
C PHE A 375 -29.02 16.95 33.24
N THR A 376 -27.81 17.05 32.71
CA THR A 376 -27.21 18.32 32.25
C THR A 376 -27.95 18.96 31.09
N ASP A 377 -28.71 18.18 30.33
CA ASP A 377 -29.60 18.64 29.23
C ASP A 377 -30.96 19.18 29.75
N GLY A 378 -31.17 19.15 31.05
CA GLY A 378 -32.41 19.60 31.68
C GLY A 378 -33.52 18.53 31.75
N THR A 379 -33.29 17.32 31.25
CA THR A 379 -34.25 16.23 31.36
C THR A 379 -34.30 15.65 32.75
N ARG A 380 -35.49 15.16 33.17
CA ARG A 380 -35.69 14.46 34.43
C ARG A 380 -36.12 13.03 34.17
N LYS A 381 -35.48 12.09 34.91
CA LYS A 381 -35.84 10.64 34.88
C LYS A 381 -35.98 10.15 36.34
N THR A 382 -36.85 9.15 36.54
CA THR A 382 -37.03 8.46 37.83
C THR A 382 -36.69 7.00 37.67
#